data_6e68447e0d7d0c12994d1241e5c4ebc9
#
_entry.id   6e68447e0d7d0c12994d1241e5c4ebc9
#
_cell.length_a   1.000
_cell.length_b   1.000
_cell.length_c   1.000
_cell.angle_alpha   90.00
_cell.angle_beta   90.00
_cell.angle_gamma   90.00
#
_symmetry.space_group_name_H-M   'P 1'
#
loop_
_entity.id
_entity.type
_entity.pdbx_description
1 polymer ?
#
loop_
_entity_poly.entity_id
_entity_poly.type
_entity_poly.pdbx_seq_one_letter_code
_entity_poly.pdbx_strand_id
1 'polypeptide(L)'
;DRRQRQMCIRDSSYNAENWSLSKTLEYAYDDYCIARLAEKLGERQVADEFYKRSQNYKNVYNPQTSFMQPRDDKGAFIDGFSPDDYTPHICESNGWQYFWSVQQDIDGLIVLTGGKERFAQKLDSMFTYRPADDEELPIFSTGMIGQYAHGNEPSHHVIYLFNKVGQPWKTQKYASEVMRELYKNTPAGLCGNEDCGQMSAWYVFSAMGFYPVNPVSGRYEIGTPLFPEIKLHLANGKTFTVLAPNVNKENIYIQSIKVDGQPYDKTYLTHEQIMSGATVEFEMSNTPKAIGVIFEEKNP
;
A
#
# COMPACT_ATOMS: atom_id res chain seq x y z
N ASP A 1 -25.16 -8.59 18.23
CA ASP A 1 -25.00 -10.05 18.22
C ASP A 1 -23.75 -10.44 19.03
N ARG A 2 -23.83 -11.51 19.86
CA ARG A 2 -22.71 -11.99 20.66
C ARG A 2 -21.50 -12.39 19.80
N ARG A 3 -21.74 -12.89 18.60
CA ARG A 3 -20.66 -13.22 17.63
C ARG A 3 -19.95 -11.97 17.11
N GLN A 4 -20.70 -10.94 16.78
CA GLN A 4 -20.13 -9.65 16.39
C GLN A 4 -19.32 -9.01 17.53
N ARG A 5 -19.78 -9.11 18.79
CA ARG A 5 -19.03 -8.62 19.96
C ARG A 5 -17.75 -9.42 20.24
N GLN A 6 -17.74 -10.73 19.97
CA GLN A 6 -16.52 -11.54 20.07
C GLN A 6 -15.53 -11.23 18.94
N MET A 7 -16.00 -11.00 17.72
CA MET A 7 -15.17 -10.55 16.59
C MET A 7 -14.59 -9.15 16.82
N CYS A 8 -15.32 -8.29 17.54
CA CYS A 8 -14.89 -6.91 17.84
C CYS A 8 -13.89 -6.78 19.00
N ILE A 9 -13.61 -7.82 19.78
CA ILE A 9 -12.81 -7.75 21.01
C ILE A 9 -11.55 -8.63 20.97
N ARG A 10 -11.45 -9.57 20.02
CA ARG A 10 -10.32 -10.50 19.89
C ARG A 10 -9.90 -10.63 18.44
N ASP A 11 -8.59 -10.81 18.27
CA ASP A 11 -8.04 -11.28 17.02
C ASP A 11 -8.78 -12.55 16.58
N SER A 12 -9.06 -12.70 15.29
CA SER A 12 -9.71 -13.89 14.76
C SER A 12 -8.81 -15.10 14.97
N SER A 13 -9.32 -16.14 15.66
CA SER A 13 -8.59 -17.38 15.90
C SER A 13 -8.69 -18.30 14.69
N TYR A 14 -7.57 -18.91 14.27
CA TYR A 14 -7.57 -19.87 13.18
C TYR A 14 -8.34 -21.15 13.48
N ASN A 15 -8.57 -21.48 14.77
CA ASN A 15 -9.39 -22.62 15.16
C ASN A 15 -10.90 -22.35 15.02
N ALA A 16 -11.30 -21.08 14.97
CA ALA A 16 -12.71 -20.70 14.97
C ALA A 16 -13.25 -20.37 13.58
N GLU A 17 -12.40 -19.85 12.68
CA GLU A 17 -12.85 -19.39 11.39
C GLU A 17 -11.73 -19.35 10.33
N ASN A 18 -12.15 -19.47 9.06
CA ASN A 18 -11.28 -19.26 7.92
C ASN A 18 -10.88 -17.78 7.79
N TRP A 19 -9.76 -17.55 7.11
CA TRP A 19 -9.18 -16.21 6.84
C TRP A 19 -8.91 -15.39 8.10
N SER A 20 -8.60 -16.06 9.19
CA SER A 20 -8.42 -15.44 10.50
C SER A 20 -7.36 -14.34 10.48
N LEU A 21 -6.24 -14.55 9.80
CA LEU A 21 -5.18 -13.55 9.66
C LEU A 21 -5.66 -12.34 8.84
N SER A 22 -6.25 -12.59 7.67
CA SER A 22 -6.78 -11.52 6.82
C SER A 22 -7.82 -10.69 7.56
N LYS A 23 -8.78 -11.32 8.22
CA LYS A 23 -9.80 -10.64 9.03
C LYS A 23 -9.20 -9.77 10.13
N THR A 24 -8.18 -10.26 10.85
CA THR A 24 -7.53 -9.47 11.90
C THR A 24 -6.90 -8.19 11.32
N LEU A 25 -6.23 -8.28 10.18
CA LEU A 25 -5.59 -7.15 9.53
C LEU A 25 -6.61 -6.18 8.92
N GLU A 26 -7.60 -6.69 8.18
CA GLU A 26 -8.66 -5.87 7.57
C GLU A 26 -9.51 -5.15 8.62
N TYR A 27 -9.93 -5.86 9.67
CA TYR A 27 -10.70 -5.23 10.75
C TYR A 27 -9.90 -4.19 11.53
N ALA A 28 -8.58 -4.33 11.64
CA ALA A 28 -7.74 -3.29 12.23
C ALA A 28 -7.77 -2.01 11.37
N TYR A 29 -7.83 -2.13 10.05
CA TYR A 29 -8.00 -0.98 9.15
C TYR A 29 -9.42 -0.40 9.23
N ASP A 30 -10.45 -1.24 9.25
CA ASP A 30 -11.85 -0.82 9.43
C ASP A 30 -12.04 -0.06 10.74
N ASP A 31 -11.48 -0.57 11.84
CA ASP A 31 -11.50 0.09 13.15
C ASP A 31 -10.82 1.47 13.09
N TYR A 32 -9.72 1.61 12.35
CA TYR A 32 -9.10 2.91 12.11
C TYR A 32 -10.05 3.86 11.35
N CYS A 33 -10.74 3.38 10.32
CA CYS A 33 -11.70 4.19 9.57
C CYS A 33 -12.84 4.68 10.46
N ILE A 34 -13.37 3.80 11.33
CA ILE A 34 -14.40 4.15 12.32
C ILE A 34 -13.86 5.20 13.30
N ALA A 35 -12.64 5.01 13.82
CA ALA A 35 -12.02 5.97 14.73
C ALA A 35 -11.89 7.36 14.09
N ARG A 36 -11.45 7.43 12.84
CA ARG A 36 -11.31 8.69 12.09
C ARG A 36 -12.65 9.39 11.86
N LEU A 37 -13.70 8.62 11.57
CA LEU A 37 -15.06 9.18 11.44
C LEU A 37 -15.58 9.69 12.77
N ALA A 38 -15.44 8.90 13.85
CA ALA A 38 -15.84 9.28 15.20
C ALA A 38 -15.13 10.55 15.68
N GLU A 39 -13.83 10.67 15.43
CA GLU A 39 -13.04 11.88 15.72
C GLU A 39 -13.62 13.11 15.01
N LYS A 40 -13.96 13.02 13.72
CA LYS A 40 -14.58 14.11 12.96
C LYS A 40 -15.97 14.50 13.46
N LEU A 41 -16.71 13.55 14.02
CA LEU A 41 -18.03 13.75 14.62
C LEU A 41 -17.97 14.25 16.08
N GLY A 42 -16.77 14.30 16.68
CA GLY A 42 -16.58 14.72 18.06
C GLY A 42 -16.81 13.61 19.09
N GLU A 43 -17.02 12.36 18.66
CA GLU A 43 -17.28 11.18 19.50
C GLU A 43 -15.97 10.59 20.04
N ARG A 44 -15.32 11.32 20.96
CA ARG A 44 -13.95 11.01 21.44
C ARG A 44 -13.80 9.62 22.05
N GLN A 45 -14.77 9.17 22.87
CA GLN A 45 -14.69 7.85 23.51
C GLN A 45 -14.70 6.72 22.47
N VAL A 46 -15.55 6.86 21.45
CA VAL A 46 -15.62 5.90 20.33
C VAL A 46 -14.30 5.94 19.54
N ALA A 47 -13.79 7.14 19.24
CA ALA A 47 -12.52 7.28 18.53
C ALA A 47 -11.38 6.59 19.27
N ASP A 48 -11.21 6.83 20.58
CA ASP A 48 -10.14 6.25 21.40
C ASP A 48 -10.24 4.70 21.45
N GLU A 49 -11.46 4.16 21.61
CA GLU A 49 -11.67 2.71 21.59
C GLU A 49 -11.24 2.10 20.26
N PHE A 50 -11.69 2.66 19.14
CA PHE A 50 -11.40 2.14 17.83
C PHE A 50 -9.95 2.38 17.38
N TYR A 51 -9.31 3.48 17.78
CA TYR A 51 -7.86 3.64 17.60
C TYR A 51 -7.07 2.56 18.34
N LYS A 52 -7.47 2.18 19.55
CA LYS A 52 -6.83 1.07 20.27
C LYS A 52 -6.99 -0.25 19.52
N ARG A 53 -8.18 -0.53 19.00
CA ARG A 53 -8.48 -1.77 18.26
C ARG A 53 -7.74 -1.81 16.91
N SER A 54 -7.55 -0.68 16.25
CA SER A 54 -6.78 -0.60 15.00
C SER A 54 -5.32 -1.05 15.14
N GLN A 55 -4.84 -1.20 16.37
CA GLN A 55 -3.49 -1.72 16.67
C GLN A 55 -3.43 -3.25 16.79
N ASN A 56 -4.55 -3.96 16.64
CA ASN A 56 -4.61 -5.42 16.79
C ASN A 56 -3.74 -6.18 15.79
N TYR A 57 -3.38 -5.58 14.65
CA TYR A 57 -2.41 -6.15 13.71
C TYR A 57 -1.08 -6.53 14.39
N LYS A 58 -0.69 -5.85 15.49
CA LYS A 58 0.54 -6.14 16.24
C LYS A 58 0.50 -7.52 16.92
N ASN A 59 -0.69 -7.99 17.25
CA ASN A 59 -0.86 -9.27 17.93
C ASN A 59 -0.55 -10.47 17.03
N VAL A 60 -0.68 -10.30 15.71
CA VAL A 60 -0.42 -11.38 14.73
C VAL A 60 0.99 -11.31 14.14
N TYR A 61 1.80 -10.33 14.51
CA TYR A 61 3.20 -10.28 14.11
C TYR A 61 4.04 -11.24 14.94
N ASN A 62 4.70 -12.18 14.27
CA ASN A 62 5.65 -13.10 14.92
C ASN A 62 7.09 -12.61 14.72
N PRO A 63 7.79 -12.14 15.78
CA PRO A 63 9.16 -11.65 15.65
C PRO A 63 10.19 -12.74 15.30
N GLN A 64 9.88 -14.02 15.51
CA GLN A 64 10.77 -15.13 15.15
C GLN A 64 10.82 -15.36 13.65
N THR A 65 9.65 -15.27 12.97
CA THR A 65 9.54 -15.42 11.51
C THR A 65 9.64 -14.08 10.78
N SER A 66 9.41 -12.97 11.49
CA SER A 66 9.26 -11.63 10.94
C SER A 66 8.11 -11.50 9.94
N PHE A 67 7.04 -12.28 10.13
CA PHE A 67 5.81 -12.26 9.34
C PHE A 67 4.58 -12.11 10.21
N MET A 68 3.46 -11.69 9.59
CA MET A 68 2.13 -11.84 10.17
C MET A 68 1.74 -13.31 10.12
N GLN A 69 1.32 -13.88 11.25
CA GLN A 69 1.11 -15.30 11.41
C GLN A 69 -0.19 -15.56 12.17
N PRO A 70 -1.04 -16.50 11.72
CA PRO A 70 -2.27 -16.84 12.42
C PRO A 70 -2.03 -17.29 13.85
N ARG A 71 -2.97 -16.98 14.76
CA ARG A 71 -2.94 -17.41 16.16
C ARG A 71 -4.20 -18.21 16.52
N ASP A 72 -4.07 -19.12 17.47
CA ASP A 72 -5.19 -19.84 18.06
C ASP A 72 -5.95 -18.99 19.10
N ASP A 73 -7.01 -19.57 19.69
CA ASP A 73 -7.81 -18.93 20.73
C ASP A 73 -7.07 -18.76 22.09
N LYS A 74 -5.91 -19.38 22.24
CA LYS A 74 -5.02 -19.24 23.39
C LYS A 74 -3.88 -18.27 23.13
N GLY A 75 -3.79 -17.76 21.88
CA GLY A 75 -2.77 -16.81 21.45
C GLY A 75 -1.46 -17.44 21.00
N ALA A 76 -1.39 -18.77 20.81
CA ALA A 76 -0.23 -19.41 20.20
C ALA A 76 -0.23 -19.24 18.69
N PHE A 77 0.94 -18.99 18.10
CA PHE A 77 1.10 -18.97 16.66
C PHE A 77 0.95 -20.37 16.08
N ILE A 78 0.42 -20.45 14.86
CA ILE A 78 0.30 -21.72 14.12
C ILE A 78 1.69 -22.33 13.90
N ASP A 79 1.79 -23.64 14.10
CA ASP A 79 3.01 -24.39 13.82
C ASP A 79 3.21 -24.62 12.32
N GLY A 80 4.47 -24.77 11.89
CA GLY A 80 4.81 -25.07 10.50
C GLY A 80 4.49 -23.97 9.49
N PHE A 81 4.36 -22.72 9.95
CA PHE A 81 4.08 -21.57 9.06
C PHE A 81 5.21 -21.37 8.05
N SER A 82 4.83 -21.33 6.78
CA SER A 82 5.65 -20.82 5.66
C SER A 82 4.98 -19.60 5.04
N PRO A 83 5.71 -18.50 4.80
CA PRO A 83 5.13 -17.31 4.16
C PRO A 83 4.77 -17.52 2.69
N ASP A 84 5.25 -18.58 2.06
CA ASP A 84 4.96 -18.93 0.67
C ASP A 84 3.64 -19.67 0.52
N ASP A 85 3.16 -20.31 1.61
CA ASP A 85 2.00 -21.19 1.57
C ASP A 85 0.69 -20.41 1.42
N TYR A 86 -0.15 -20.90 0.52
CA TYR A 86 -1.56 -20.50 0.41
C TYR A 86 -2.41 -21.35 1.36
N THR A 87 -2.88 -20.76 2.43
CA THR A 87 -3.57 -21.47 3.53
C THR A 87 -5.00 -20.95 3.70
N PRO A 88 -5.92 -21.72 4.34
CA PRO A 88 -7.26 -21.24 4.64
C PRO A 88 -7.31 -20.08 5.65
N HIS A 89 -6.18 -19.68 6.21
CA HIS A 89 -6.08 -18.61 7.19
C HIS A 89 -5.85 -17.23 6.55
N ILE A 90 -5.42 -17.20 5.28
CA ILE A 90 -5.15 -16.00 4.49
C ILE A 90 -6.07 -16.03 3.27
N CYS A 91 -6.81 -14.95 3.06
CA CYS A 91 -7.74 -14.84 1.94
C CYS A 91 -6.97 -14.57 0.65
N GLU A 92 -7.10 -15.48 -0.35
CA GLU A 92 -6.59 -15.29 -1.72
C GLU A 92 -5.12 -14.84 -1.83
N SER A 93 -4.31 -15.14 -0.82
CA SER A 93 -2.95 -14.64 -0.73
C SER A 93 -2.08 -15.55 0.12
N ASN A 94 -0.80 -15.25 0.17
CA ASN A 94 0.15 -15.87 1.08
C ASN A 94 0.70 -14.87 2.10
N GLY A 95 1.63 -15.32 2.94
CA GLY A 95 2.22 -14.49 3.99
C GLY A 95 3.01 -13.29 3.46
N TRP A 96 3.63 -13.38 2.29
CA TRP A 96 4.33 -12.27 1.66
C TRP A 96 3.38 -11.16 1.22
N GLN A 97 2.26 -11.51 0.60
CA GLN A 97 1.30 -10.57 0.03
C GLN A 97 0.51 -9.85 1.12
N TYR A 98 0.04 -10.60 2.14
CA TYR A 98 -0.80 -10.03 3.20
C TYR A 98 -0.03 -9.32 4.32
N PHE A 99 1.28 -9.49 4.41
CA PHE A 99 2.12 -8.84 5.43
C PHE A 99 1.94 -7.31 5.49
N TRP A 100 1.67 -6.69 4.36
CA TRP A 100 1.62 -5.23 4.19
C TRP A 100 0.24 -4.61 4.46
N SER A 101 -0.78 -5.42 4.75
CA SER A 101 -2.17 -4.97 5.00
C SER A 101 -2.30 -4.26 6.35
N VAL A 102 -1.52 -3.19 6.53
CA VAL A 102 -1.47 -2.31 7.71
C VAL A 102 -1.40 -0.85 7.23
N GLN A 103 -2.26 -0.46 6.29
CA GLN A 103 -2.25 0.85 5.66
C GLN A 103 -2.47 2.00 6.65
N GLN A 104 -3.14 1.72 7.78
CA GLN A 104 -3.42 2.70 8.83
C GLN A 104 -2.19 3.08 9.66
N ASP A 105 -1.16 2.23 9.74
CA ASP A 105 -0.02 2.42 10.65
C ASP A 105 1.29 1.88 10.04
N ILE A 106 1.65 2.42 8.87
CA ILE A 106 2.91 2.02 8.20
C ILE A 106 4.14 2.34 9.07
N ASP A 107 4.13 3.45 9.81
CA ASP A 107 5.22 3.80 10.71
C ASP A 107 5.34 2.79 11.86
N GLY A 108 4.21 2.33 12.43
CA GLY A 108 4.17 1.25 13.40
C GLY A 108 4.67 -0.08 12.82
N LEU A 109 4.33 -0.40 11.58
CA LEU A 109 4.83 -1.59 10.89
C LEU A 109 6.35 -1.51 10.65
N ILE A 110 6.88 -0.34 10.29
CA ILE A 110 8.34 -0.11 10.18
C ILE A 110 9.04 -0.36 11.51
N VAL A 111 8.49 0.16 12.62
CA VAL A 111 9.04 -0.08 13.96
C VAL A 111 8.99 -1.57 14.31
N LEU A 112 7.86 -2.22 14.03
CA LEU A 112 7.64 -3.64 14.34
C LEU A 112 8.62 -4.55 13.59
N THR A 113 9.00 -4.20 12.36
CA THR A 113 9.98 -4.93 11.56
C THR A 113 11.43 -4.64 11.94
N GLY A 114 11.68 -3.72 12.86
CA GLY A 114 13.02 -3.38 13.33
C GLY A 114 13.68 -2.19 12.61
N GLY A 115 12.87 -1.30 12.04
CA GLY A 115 13.30 -0.03 11.45
C GLY A 115 13.31 0.01 9.93
N LYS A 116 13.62 1.20 9.39
CA LYS A 116 13.52 1.49 7.95
C LYS A 116 14.37 0.57 7.07
N GLU A 117 15.57 0.24 7.52
CA GLU A 117 16.50 -0.61 6.76
C GLU A 117 15.97 -2.03 6.59
N ARG A 118 15.48 -2.64 7.68
CA ARG A 118 14.90 -4.00 7.63
C ARG A 118 13.59 -4.03 6.85
N PHE A 119 12.77 -3.01 7.01
CA PHE A 119 11.54 -2.84 6.24
C PHE A 119 11.85 -2.73 4.73
N ALA A 120 12.84 -1.91 4.35
CA ALA A 120 13.28 -1.78 2.96
C ALA A 120 13.82 -3.10 2.39
N GLN A 121 14.63 -3.85 3.17
CA GLN A 121 15.12 -5.17 2.77
C GLN A 121 13.97 -6.17 2.56
N LYS A 122 12.96 -6.14 3.42
CA LYS A 122 11.78 -7.01 3.28
C LYS A 122 10.95 -6.63 2.04
N LEU A 123 10.78 -5.33 1.75
CA LEU A 123 10.18 -4.87 0.50
C LEU A 123 10.98 -5.36 -0.72
N ASP A 124 12.29 -5.18 -0.72
CA ASP A 124 13.15 -5.68 -1.80
C ASP A 124 13.01 -7.18 -1.99
N SER A 125 12.97 -7.93 -0.88
CA SER A 125 12.76 -9.38 -0.91
C SER A 125 11.43 -9.74 -1.56
N MET A 126 10.34 -9.04 -1.24
CA MET A 126 9.05 -9.29 -1.87
C MET A 126 9.10 -9.20 -3.39
N PHE A 127 9.81 -8.21 -3.94
CA PHE A 127 9.89 -8.00 -5.39
C PHE A 127 10.95 -8.86 -6.10
N THR A 128 11.84 -9.51 -5.36
CA THR A 128 12.97 -10.28 -5.93
C THR A 128 12.93 -11.77 -5.61
N TYR A 129 12.31 -12.16 -4.49
CA TYR A 129 12.23 -13.54 -4.06
C TYR A 129 11.27 -14.33 -4.95
N ARG A 130 11.74 -15.50 -5.39
CA ARG A 130 10.95 -16.51 -6.10
C ARG A 130 11.17 -17.84 -5.42
N PRO A 131 10.10 -18.59 -5.09
CA PRO A 131 10.25 -19.98 -4.64
C PRO A 131 11.00 -20.82 -5.68
N ALA A 132 11.62 -21.90 -5.22
CA ALA A 132 12.49 -22.72 -6.08
C ALA A 132 11.74 -23.62 -7.08
N ASP A 133 10.44 -23.83 -6.89
CA ASP A 133 9.66 -24.79 -7.66
C ASP A 133 8.56 -24.14 -8.49
N ASP A 134 8.28 -24.75 -9.66
CA ASP A 134 7.16 -24.44 -10.56
C ASP A 134 5.81 -24.89 -9.96
N GLU A 135 5.51 -24.52 -8.72
CA GLU A 135 4.18 -24.74 -8.16
C GLU A 135 3.14 -23.93 -8.95
N GLU A 136 2.07 -24.60 -9.32
CA GLU A 136 0.95 -23.96 -9.98
C GLU A 136 0.31 -22.94 -9.02
N LEU A 137 0.50 -21.66 -9.31
CA LEU A 137 -0.02 -20.59 -8.46
C LEU A 137 -1.56 -20.56 -8.50
N PRO A 138 -2.23 -20.23 -7.39
CA PRO A 138 -3.67 -20.03 -7.37
C PRO A 138 -4.12 -18.99 -8.39
N ILE A 139 -5.37 -19.14 -8.87
CA ILE A 139 -5.97 -18.32 -9.94
C ILE A 139 -5.90 -16.80 -9.67
N PHE A 140 -5.89 -16.40 -8.41
CA PHE A 140 -5.80 -14.99 -7.99
C PHE A 140 -4.35 -14.47 -7.89
N SER A 141 -3.35 -15.33 -7.96
CA SER A 141 -1.92 -14.93 -7.90
C SER A 141 -1.39 -14.69 -9.31
N THR A 142 -1.75 -13.56 -9.88
CA THR A 142 -1.41 -13.17 -11.25
C THR A 142 -0.66 -11.84 -11.27
N GLY A 143 0.00 -11.53 -12.39
CA GLY A 143 0.81 -10.31 -12.52
C GLY A 143 1.97 -10.26 -11.54
N MET A 144 2.66 -11.40 -11.39
CA MET A 144 3.70 -11.58 -10.36
C MET A 144 5.00 -10.85 -10.70
N ILE A 145 5.51 -10.08 -9.72
CA ILE A 145 6.87 -9.54 -9.69
C ILE A 145 7.50 -10.00 -8.37
N GLY A 146 8.28 -11.08 -8.39
CA GLY A 146 8.65 -11.80 -7.18
C GLY A 146 7.39 -12.36 -6.48
N GLN A 147 7.16 -12.00 -5.24
CA GLN A 147 5.94 -12.32 -4.47
C GLN A 147 4.85 -11.24 -4.55
N TYR A 148 5.13 -10.10 -5.19
CA TYR A 148 4.11 -9.09 -5.46
C TYR A 148 3.14 -9.58 -6.53
N ALA A 149 1.86 -9.71 -6.17
CA ALA A 149 0.80 -10.19 -7.06
C ALA A 149 -0.10 -9.01 -7.45
N HIS A 150 0.17 -8.37 -8.60
CA HIS A 150 -0.60 -7.19 -9.01
C HIS A 150 -2.07 -7.50 -9.32
N GLY A 151 -2.36 -8.73 -9.71
CA GLY A 151 -3.72 -9.17 -10.03
C GLY A 151 -4.65 -9.29 -8.82
N ASN A 152 -4.18 -9.01 -7.60
CA ASN A 152 -4.99 -9.05 -6.38
C ASN A 152 -4.73 -7.83 -5.48
N GLU A 153 -5.77 -7.25 -4.89
CA GLU A 153 -5.79 -5.97 -4.19
C GLU A 153 -4.86 -5.85 -2.98
N PRO A 154 -4.61 -6.89 -2.18
CA PRO A 154 -3.68 -6.79 -1.05
C PRO A 154 -2.29 -6.27 -1.42
N SER A 155 -1.90 -6.40 -2.69
CA SER A 155 -0.60 -5.92 -3.19
C SER A 155 -0.60 -4.46 -3.67
N HIS A 156 -1.74 -3.87 -4.00
CA HIS A 156 -1.84 -2.62 -4.77
C HIS A 156 -1.12 -1.42 -4.15
N HIS A 157 -1.11 -1.30 -2.83
CA HIS A 157 -0.46 -0.19 -2.12
C HIS A 157 1.04 -0.42 -1.87
N VAL A 158 1.52 -1.66 -1.99
CA VAL A 158 2.85 -2.07 -1.50
C VAL A 158 4.00 -1.37 -2.24
N ILE A 159 3.87 -1.16 -3.55
CA ILE A 159 4.86 -0.43 -4.36
C ILE A 159 5.16 0.95 -3.76
N TYR A 160 4.15 1.63 -3.23
CA TYR A 160 4.25 2.98 -2.71
C TYR A 160 4.90 3.06 -1.32
N LEU A 161 5.10 1.93 -0.65
CA LEU A 161 5.73 1.87 0.67
C LEU A 161 7.24 2.17 0.63
N PHE A 162 7.90 2.07 -0.52
CA PHE A 162 9.29 2.51 -0.67
C PHE A 162 9.48 4.00 -0.38
N ASN A 163 8.45 4.83 -0.57
CA ASN A 163 8.48 6.26 -0.19
C ASN A 163 8.71 6.42 1.31
N LYS A 164 8.13 5.57 2.15
CA LYS A 164 8.22 5.63 3.62
C LYS A 164 9.61 5.31 4.17
N VAL A 165 10.40 4.62 3.37
CA VAL A 165 11.78 4.24 3.73
C VAL A 165 12.85 5.03 2.97
N GLY A 166 12.44 6.13 2.31
CA GLY A 166 13.36 7.03 1.63
C GLY A 166 13.93 6.50 0.32
N GLN A 167 13.23 5.57 -0.33
CA GLN A 167 13.62 4.98 -1.62
C GLN A 167 12.58 5.22 -2.72
N PRO A 168 12.10 6.46 -2.95
CA PRO A 168 11.01 6.75 -3.89
C PRO A 168 11.31 6.33 -5.34
N TRP A 169 12.57 6.25 -5.72
CA TRP A 169 12.95 5.75 -7.05
C TRP A 169 12.51 4.29 -7.29
N LYS A 170 12.41 3.46 -6.23
CA LYS A 170 11.89 2.08 -6.36
C LYS A 170 10.38 2.08 -6.58
N THR A 171 9.64 2.95 -5.90
CA THR A 171 8.22 3.21 -6.21
C THR A 171 8.06 3.57 -7.68
N GLN A 172 8.86 4.51 -8.18
CA GLN A 172 8.79 4.97 -9.58
C GLN A 172 9.12 3.84 -10.57
N LYS A 173 10.15 3.05 -10.27
CA LYS A 173 10.54 1.87 -11.07
C LYS A 173 9.40 0.88 -11.19
N TYR A 174 8.91 0.37 -10.04
CA TYR A 174 7.91 -0.69 -10.04
C TYR A 174 6.52 -0.20 -10.52
N ALA A 175 6.13 1.02 -10.21
CA ALA A 175 4.90 1.59 -10.74
C ALA A 175 4.96 1.71 -12.28
N SER A 176 6.09 2.17 -12.84
CA SER A 176 6.29 2.21 -14.29
C SER A 176 6.27 0.82 -14.92
N GLU A 177 6.94 -0.17 -14.30
CA GLU A 177 6.99 -1.56 -14.76
C GLU A 177 5.57 -2.15 -14.80
N VAL A 178 4.81 -2.05 -13.72
CA VAL A 178 3.42 -2.55 -13.65
C VAL A 178 2.54 -1.90 -14.70
N MET A 179 2.53 -0.57 -14.80
CA MET A 179 1.68 0.14 -15.77
C MET A 179 1.98 -0.25 -17.22
N ARG A 180 3.24 -0.55 -17.55
CA ARG A 180 3.67 -0.83 -18.93
C ARG A 180 3.60 -2.30 -19.29
N GLU A 181 3.85 -3.19 -18.33
CA GLU A 181 3.97 -4.63 -18.61
C GLU A 181 2.70 -5.41 -18.25
N LEU A 182 1.93 -4.98 -17.25
CA LEU A 182 0.78 -5.73 -16.76
C LEU A 182 -0.57 -5.19 -17.24
N TYR A 183 -0.59 -4.04 -17.95
CA TYR A 183 -1.78 -3.49 -18.58
C TYR A 183 -1.59 -3.43 -20.10
N LYS A 184 -2.55 -3.96 -20.85
CA LYS A 184 -2.49 -4.03 -22.31
C LYS A 184 -3.78 -3.46 -22.93
N ASN A 185 -3.65 -2.81 -24.08
CA ASN A 185 -4.78 -2.29 -24.84
C ASN A 185 -5.46 -3.41 -25.67
N THR A 186 -6.00 -4.41 -24.96
CA THR A 186 -6.71 -5.55 -25.54
C THR A 186 -7.89 -5.92 -24.64
N PRO A 187 -8.92 -6.66 -25.12
CA PRO A 187 -10.04 -7.10 -24.28
C PRO A 187 -9.64 -7.91 -23.04
N ALA A 188 -8.52 -8.65 -23.09
CA ALA A 188 -7.91 -9.38 -21.97
C ALA A 188 -6.67 -8.66 -21.45
N GLY A 189 -6.74 -7.33 -21.33
CA GLY A 189 -5.59 -6.49 -21.04
C GLY A 189 -5.21 -6.34 -19.58
N LEU A 190 -6.00 -6.87 -18.66
CA LEU A 190 -5.71 -6.89 -17.22
C LEU A 190 -5.04 -8.21 -16.84
N CYS A 191 -4.12 -8.17 -15.90
CA CYS A 191 -3.44 -9.38 -15.41
C CYS A 191 -4.22 -10.14 -14.33
N GLY A 192 -5.35 -9.61 -13.86
CA GLY A 192 -6.26 -10.20 -12.87
C GLY A 192 -7.70 -9.78 -13.15
N ASN A 193 -8.59 -10.05 -12.19
CA ASN A 193 -9.97 -9.59 -12.26
C ASN A 193 -10.03 -8.05 -12.14
N GLU A 194 -11.05 -7.43 -12.73
CA GLU A 194 -11.26 -5.97 -12.63
C GLU A 194 -11.65 -5.53 -11.21
N ASP A 195 -12.41 -6.37 -10.53
CA ASP A 195 -12.91 -6.21 -9.15
C ASP A 195 -13.56 -4.85 -8.89
N CYS A 196 -14.70 -4.67 -9.53
CA CYS A 196 -15.53 -3.46 -9.42
C CYS A 196 -14.81 -2.16 -9.79
N GLY A 197 -13.81 -2.24 -10.66
CA GLY A 197 -13.06 -1.08 -11.13
C GLY A 197 -11.74 -0.81 -10.37
N GLN A 198 -11.36 -1.64 -9.42
CA GLN A 198 -10.14 -1.42 -8.63
C GLN A 198 -8.88 -1.48 -9.48
N MET A 199 -8.77 -2.42 -10.41
CA MET A 199 -7.61 -2.53 -11.31
C MET A 199 -7.47 -1.30 -12.21
N SER A 200 -8.56 -0.84 -12.81
CA SER A 200 -8.58 0.38 -13.63
C SER A 200 -8.32 1.63 -12.80
N ALA A 201 -8.87 1.72 -11.59
CA ALA A 201 -8.64 2.84 -10.68
C ALA A 201 -7.15 2.92 -10.29
N TRP A 202 -6.52 1.78 -9.98
CA TRP A 202 -5.09 1.73 -9.70
C TRP A 202 -4.26 2.28 -10.87
N TYR A 203 -4.58 1.82 -12.10
CA TYR A 203 -3.88 2.30 -13.30
C TYR A 203 -4.05 3.80 -13.50
N VAL A 204 -5.27 4.31 -13.37
CA VAL A 204 -5.56 5.74 -13.58
C VAL A 204 -4.82 6.60 -12.55
N PHE A 205 -4.88 6.25 -11.27
CA PHE A 205 -4.14 6.96 -10.22
C PHE A 205 -2.63 6.89 -10.44
N SER A 206 -2.10 5.71 -10.71
CA SER A 206 -0.66 5.52 -10.94
C SER A 206 -0.19 6.26 -12.20
N ALA A 207 -0.99 6.28 -13.27
CA ALA A 207 -0.69 7.04 -14.49
C ALA A 207 -0.70 8.56 -14.26
N MET A 208 -1.49 9.06 -13.30
CA MET A 208 -1.43 10.45 -12.83
C MET A 208 -0.17 10.74 -12.01
N GLY A 209 0.54 9.71 -11.57
CA GLY A 209 1.80 9.82 -10.82
C GLY A 209 1.64 9.74 -9.30
N PHE A 210 0.52 9.23 -8.77
CA PHE A 210 0.31 9.07 -7.32
C PHE A 210 -0.75 8.02 -7.00
N TYR A 211 -0.79 7.53 -5.75
CA TYR A 211 -1.74 6.53 -5.28
C TYR A 211 -2.08 6.71 -3.80
N PRO A 212 -3.34 6.56 -3.37
CA PRO A 212 -3.73 6.65 -1.97
C PRO A 212 -3.46 5.33 -1.23
N VAL A 213 -2.30 5.19 -0.57
CA VAL A 213 -1.98 4.03 0.29
C VAL A 213 -2.99 3.87 1.42
N ASN A 214 -3.35 4.97 2.05
CA ASN A 214 -4.40 5.06 3.07
C ASN A 214 -5.38 6.17 2.67
N PRO A 215 -6.50 5.84 1.99
CA PRO A 215 -7.46 6.83 1.52
C PRO A 215 -7.99 7.76 2.60
N VAL A 216 -8.18 7.25 3.83
CA VAL A 216 -8.72 8.03 4.97
C VAL A 216 -7.75 9.13 5.43
N SER A 217 -6.45 8.98 5.13
CA SER A 217 -5.44 9.98 5.47
C SER A 217 -5.54 11.26 4.63
N GLY A 218 -6.20 11.22 3.48
CA GLY A 218 -6.20 12.30 2.49
C GLY A 218 -4.83 12.55 1.84
N ARG A 219 -3.90 11.57 1.91
CA ARG A 219 -2.58 11.63 1.28
C ARG A 219 -2.49 10.65 0.13
N TYR A 220 -1.81 11.09 -0.91
CA TYR A 220 -1.54 10.31 -2.13
C TYR A 220 -0.04 10.22 -2.32
N GLU A 221 0.53 9.04 -2.14
CA GLU A 221 1.97 8.81 -2.30
C GLU A 221 2.39 9.00 -3.76
N ILE A 222 3.46 9.75 -4.00
CA ILE A 222 3.95 10.05 -5.34
C ILE A 222 4.67 8.81 -5.91
N GLY A 223 4.27 8.43 -7.13
CA GLY A 223 4.91 7.43 -7.96
C GLY A 223 5.61 8.07 -9.15
N THR A 224 5.22 7.65 -10.36
CA THR A 224 5.74 8.23 -11.61
C THR A 224 4.59 8.46 -12.59
N PRO A 225 4.45 9.65 -13.19
CA PRO A 225 3.42 9.88 -14.20
C PRO A 225 3.72 9.10 -15.48
N LEU A 226 2.67 8.75 -16.22
CA LEU A 226 2.79 8.03 -17.50
C LEU A 226 2.71 8.96 -18.71
N PHE A 227 2.09 10.13 -18.57
CA PHE A 227 1.82 11.08 -19.64
C PHE A 227 2.48 12.44 -19.37
N PRO A 228 2.87 13.18 -20.43
CA PRO A 228 3.52 14.48 -20.26
C PRO A 228 2.61 15.57 -19.69
N GLU A 229 1.30 15.43 -19.88
CA GLU A 229 0.29 16.31 -19.30
C GLU A 229 -0.96 15.52 -18.94
N ILE A 230 -1.51 15.78 -17.76
CA ILE A 230 -2.77 15.20 -17.28
C ILE A 230 -3.60 16.31 -16.66
N LYS A 231 -4.88 16.39 -17.02
CA LYS A 231 -5.84 17.33 -16.44
C LYS A 231 -7.03 16.60 -15.84
N LEU A 232 -7.29 16.87 -14.58
CA LEU A 232 -8.45 16.37 -13.86
C LEU A 232 -9.44 17.52 -13.63
N HIS A 233 -10.57 17.48 -14.31
CA HIS A 233 -11.65 18.45 -14.13
C HIS A 233 -12.47 18.07 -12.90
N LEU A 234 -12.42 18.92 -11.88
CA LEU A 234 -13.03 18.64 -10.58
C LEU A 234 -14.49 19.10 -10.53
N ALA A 235 -15.29 18.46 -9.72
CA ALA A 235 -16.71 18.81 -9.53
C ALA A 235 -16.94 20.26 -9.02
N ASN A 236 -15.93 20.87 -8.38
CA ASN A 236 -15.95 22.25 -7.93
C ASN A 236 -15.60 23.28 -9.03
N GLY A 237 -15.48 22.83 -10.29
CA GLY A 237 -15.15 23.66 -11.44
C GLY A 237 -13.66 23.99 -11.62
N LYS A 238 -12.79 23.55 -10.72
CA LYS A 238 -11.34 23.72 -10.85
C LYS A 238 -10.73 22.60 -11.68
N THR A 239 -9.49 22.79 -12.11
CA THR A 239 -8.72 21.77 -12.83
C THR A 239 -7.40 21.53 -12.12
N PHE A 240 -7.21 20.31 -11.65
CA PHE A 240 -5.92 19.84 -11.15
C PHE A 240 -5.07 19.39 -12.35
N THR A 241 -3.80 19.78 -12.39
CA THR A 241 -2.92 19.52 -13.54
C THR A 241 -1.63 18.85 -13.06
N VAL A 242 -1.21 17.81 -13.78
CA VAL A 242 0.12 17.21 -13.66
C VAL A 242 0.89 17.48 -14.96
N LEU A 243 2.10 18.00 -14.83
CA LEU A 243 3.01 18.26 -15.93
C LEU A 243 4.30 17.46 -15.74
N ALA A 244 4.65 16.67 -16.76
CA ALA A 244 5.89 15.90 -16.83
C ALA A 244 6.40 15.89 -18.30
N PRO A 245 6.80 17.02 -18.85
CA PRO A 245 6.96 17.20 -20.30
C PRO A 245 8.00 16.28 -20.95
N ASN A 246 8.95 15.76 -20.19
CA ASN A 246 10.00 14.88 -20.70
C ASN A 246 9.85 13.42 -20.21
N VAL A 247 8.69 13.03 -19.65
CA VAL A 247 8.42 11.64 -19.30
C VAL A 247 8.37 10.76 -20.54
N ASN A 248 8.99 9.60 -20.49
CA ASN A 248 8.97 8.59 -21.55
C ASN A 248 9.29 7.19 -20.95
N LYS A 249 9.63 6.20 -21.77
CA LYS A 249 9.95 4.84 -21.31
C LYS A 249 11.25 4.76 -20.51
N GLU A 250 12.15 5.70 -20.67
CA GLU A 250 13.46 5.76 -20.01
C GLU A 250 13.44 6.77 -18.85
N ASN A 251 12.86 7.94 -19.08
CA ASN A 251 12.76 9.03 -18.11
C ASN A 251 11.57 8.78 -17.16
N ILE A 252 11.74 7.85 -16.22
CA ILE A 252 10.72 7.45 -15.24
C ILE A 252 11.00 7.98 -13.85
N TYR A 253 12.19 8.55 -13.60
CA TYR A 253 12.61 8.99 -12.27
C TYR A 253 12.46 10.51 -12.11
N ILE A 254 11.79 10.91 -11.03
CA ILE A 254 11.58 12.31 -10.69
C ILE A 254 12.87 12.91 -10.12
N GLN A 255 13.29 14.05 -10.64
CA GLN A 255 14.47 14.81 -10.18
C GLN A 255 14.09 15.96 -9.26
N SER A 256 12.97 16.61 -9.54
CA SER A 256 12.42 17.69 -8.72
C SER A 256 10.90 17.75 -8.87
N ILE A 257 10.25 18.31 -7.85
CA ILE A 257 8.80 18.52 -7.82
C ILE A 257 8.54 19.99 -7.54
N LYS A 258 7.57 20.58 -8.25
CA LYS A 258 6.98 21.87 -7.89
C LYS A 258 5.47 21.72 -7.77
N VAL A 259 4.88 22.47 -6.84
CA VAL A 259 3.44 22.63 -6.71
C VAL A 259 3.15 24.12 -6.82
N ASP A 260 2.31 24.51 -7.80
CA ASP A 260 2.01 25.90 -8.13
C ASP A 260 3.28 26.76 -8.32
N GLY A 261 4.28 26.20 -9.00
CA GLY A 261 5.57 26.82 -9.28
C GLY A 261 6.55 26.88 -8.12
N GLN A 262 6.16 26.44 -6.91
CA GLN A 262 7.03 26.43 -5.73
C GLN A 262 7.70 25.06 -5.55
N PRO A 263 8.98 25.00 -5.15
CA PRO A 263 9.66 23.75 -4.84
C PRO A 263 8.88 22.95 -3.81
N TYR A 264 8.80 21.63 -4.00
CA TYR A 264 8.07 20.71 -3.14
C TYR A 264 8.93 19.52 -2.77
N ASP A 265 9.10 19.28 -1.47
CA ASP A 265 10.05 18.32 -0.92
C ASP A 265 9.41 17.05 -0.32
N LYS A 266 8.08 16.90 -0.45
CA LYS A 266 7.36 15.74 0.08
C LYS A 266 7.20 14.66 -0.99
N THR A 267 7.10 13.40 -0.53
CA THR A 267 6.82 12.23 -1.38
C THR A 267 5.32 11.94 -1.52
N TYR A 268 4.45 12.86 -1.13
CA TYR A 268 2.99 12.71 -1.22
C TYR A 268 2.33 14.05 -1.56
N LEU A 269 1.15 13.98 -2.18
CA LEU A 269 0.22 15.11 -2.34
C LEU A 269 -0.91 15.01 -1.31
N THR A 270 -1.53 16.13 -0.96
CA THR A 270 -2.73 16.13 -0.11
C THR A 270 -4.00 16.25 -0.96
N HIS A 271 -5.11 15.72 -0.42
CA HIS A 271 -6.41 15.86 -1.06
C HIS A 271 -6.79 17.34 -1.26
N GLU A 272 -6.41 18.20 -0.32
CA GLU A 272 -6.64 19.65 -0.42
C GLU A 272 -5.91 20.27 -1.60
N GLN A 273 -4.63 19.89 -1.85
CA GLN A 273 -3.88 20.36 -3.03
C GLN A 273 -4.57 19.93 -4.34
N ILE A 274 -5.02 18.68 -4.42
CA ILE A 274 -5.77 18.20 -5.59
C ILE A 274 -7.06 19.00 -5.77
N MET A 275 -7.87 19.13 -4.71
CA MET A 275 -9.17 19.81 -4.75
C MET A 275 -9.05 21.34 -4.91
N SER A 276 -7.90 21.92 -4.60
CA SER A 276 -7.64 23.34 -4.88
C SER A 276 -7.44 23.62 -6.37
N GLY A 277 -7.19 22.57 -7.19
CA GLY A 277 -6.85 22.70 -8.59
C GLY A 277 -5.37 23.05 -8.80
N ALA A 278 -4.49 22.60 -7.92
CA ALA A 278 -3.06 22.86 -8.00
C ALA A 278 -2.44 22.31 -9.30
N THR A 279 -1.34 22.90 -9.72
CA THR A 279 -0.48 22.38 -10.80
C THR A 279 0.74 21.73 -10.17
N VAL A 280 0.96 20.44 -10.45
CA VAL A 280 2.14 19.69 -10.04
C VAL A 280 3.05 19.50 -11.24
N GLU A 281 4.30 19.92 -11.12
CA GLU A 281 5.31 19.79 -12.16
C GLU A 281 6.39 18.80 -11.72
N PHE A 282 6.65 17.77 -12.54
CA PHE A 282 7.72 16.80 -12.35
C PHE A 282 8.81 17.01 -13.40
N GLU A 283 10.04 17.18 -12.94
CA GLU A 283 11.22 17.07 -13.79
C GLU A 283 11.66 15.60 -13.82
N MET A 284 11.66 15.00 -15.01
CA MET A 284 11.91 13.57 -15.18
C MET A 284 13.29 13.28 -15.73
N SER A 285 13.88 12.13 -15.39
CA SER A 285 15.17 11.64 -15.88
C SER A 285 15.20 10.11 -15.93
N ASN A 286 16.21 9.57 -16.60
CA ASN A 286 16.53 8.14 -16.56
C ASN A 286 17.42 7.73 -15.36
N THR A 287 17.80 8.67 -14.50
CA THR A 287 18.69 8.42 -13.36
C THR A 287 17.89 8.44 -12.05
N PRO A 288 17.94 7.38 -11.24
CA PRO A 288 17.31 7.33 -9.92
C PRO A 288 17.79 8.45 -9.00
N LYS A 289 16.88 9.05 -8.24
CA LYS A 289 17.19 10.07 -7.25
C LYS A 289 16.35 9.90 -5.99
N ALA A 290 16.96 10.09 -4.83
CA ALA A 290 16.26 10.21 -3.56
C ALA A 290 15.68 11.63 -3.46
N ILE A 291 14.37 11.78 -3.68
CA ILE A 291 13.63 13.02 -3.49
C ILE A 291 12.81 12.94 -2.21
N GLY A 292 12.54 14.06 -1.56
CA GLY A 292 11.68 14.11 -0.37
C GLY A 292 12.22 13.38 0.85
N VAL A 293 13.49 13.05 0.87
CA VAL A 293 14.17 12.46 2.03
C VAL A 293 14.69 13.59 2.90
N ILE A 294 13.82 14.18 3.70
CA ILE A 294 14.29 14.95 4.85
C ILE A 294 14.64 13.90 5.91
N PHE A 295 15.94 13.68 6.11
CA PHE A 295 16.39 13.06 7.34
C PHE A 295 16.05 14.07 8.45
N GLU A 296 14.96 13.85 9.19
CA GLU A 296 14.82 14.50 10.48
C GLU A 296 16.03 14.06 11.30
N GLU A 297 17.04 14.92 11.36
CA GLU A 297 18.06 14.79 12.37
C GLU A 297 17.33 14.80 13.71
N LYS A 298 17.31 13.65 14.37
CA LYS A 298 16.94 13.60 15.79
C LYS A 298 17.92 14.52 16.49
N ASN A 299 17.45 15.71 16.84
CA ASN A 299 18.16 16.49 17.88
C ASN A 299 18.25 15.63 19.13
N PRO A 300 19.43 15.55 19.75
CA PRO A 300 19.77 14.67 20.87
C PRO A 300 18.91 14.93 22.12
#